data_01448d65755b3a24785bfe4e712b749d
#
_entry.id   01448d65755b3a24785bfe4e712b749d
#
_cell.length_a   1.000
_cell.length_b   1.000
_cell.length_c   1.000
_cell.angle_alpha   90.00
_cell.angle_beta   90.00
_cell.angle_gamma   90.00
#
_symmetry.space_group_name_H-M   'P 1'
#
loop_
_entity.id
_entity.type
_entity.pdbx_description
1 polymer ?
#
loop_
_entity_poly.entity_id
_entity_poly.type
_entity_poly.pdbx_seq_one_letter_code
_entity_poly.pdbx_strand_id
1 'polypeptide(L)'
;MKKFFLQTIAALAALMAIFILSACGAKDETPALADAAATAAPEGTAAPDTEAAPAAYGTNASARVTATAAYSYADGDKTKLYAAVEYQNDGDCPIAVSNVKLTITAAGVNETVEFVPELSDYIVLLPGETGYIARWLGETTIPAGEAITLDASITAEKRDERGARITVDNLYIADNYPSVTTLSGRLTCQEGRACAANMIFAGFYDENGRFMGAWYFSKNALFEGGDSKNFVVDMNDFPIAKLSEKAADVRGIGFGFDF
;
A
#
# COMPACT_ATOMS: atom_id res chain seq x y z
N MET A 1 -19.10 -39.44 -21.65
CA MET A 1 -19.15 -38.01 -21.28
C MET A 1 -17.90 -37.27 -21.78
N LYS A 2 -17.61 -37.25 -23.10
CA LYS A 2 -16.43 -36.60 -23.70
C LYS A 2 -16.74 -35.90 -25.03
N LYS A 3 -17.99 -35.53 -25.29
CA LYS A 3 -18.39 -34.88 -26.56
C LYS A 3 -19.07 -33.52 -26.40
N PHE A 4 -19.16 -32.94 -25.20
CA PHE A 4 -19.80 -31.64 -24.97
C PHE A 4 -18.85 -30.45 -24.75
N PHE A 5 -17.53 -30.66 -24.78
CA PHE A 5 -16.54 -29.62 -24.48
C PHE A 5 -15.92 -28.95 -25.71
N LEU A 6 -16.31 -29.32 -26.92
CA LEU A 6 -15.65 -28.78 -28.14
C LEU A 6 -16.51 -27.81 -28.97
N GLN A 7 -17.70 -27.47 -28.52
CA GLN A 7 -18.59 -26.56 -29.29
C GLN A 7 -18.71 -25.14 -28.72
N THR A 8 -18.09 -24.83 -27.58
CA THR A 8 -18.16 -23.50 -26.93
C THR A 8 -16.99 -22.59 -27.24
N ILE A 9 -15.95 -23.04 -27.95
CA ILE A 9 -14.77 -22.23 -28.26
C ILE A 9 -14.87 -21.54 -29.65
N ALA A 10 -15.79 -21.94 -30.50
CA ALA A 10 -15.92 -21.36 -31.84
C ALA A 10 -16.80 -20.09 -31.96
N ALA A 11 -17.48 -19.68 -30.89
CA ALA A 11 -18.40 -18.52 -30.92
C ALA A 11 -17.80 -17.21 -30.39
N LEU A 12 -16.58 -17.21 -29.84
CA LEU A 12 -15.97 -15.99 -29.26
C LEU A 12 -14.95 -15.30 -30.16
N ALA A 13 -14.67 -15.82 -31.36
CA ALA A 13 -13.69 -15.26 -32.29
C ALA A 13 -14.26 -14.32 -33.35
N ALA A 14 -15.59 -14.08 -33.38
CA ALA A 14 -16.23 -13.33 -34.44
C ALA A 14 -16.71 -11.91 -34.05
N LEU A 15 -16.40 -11.39 -32.86
CA LEU A 15 -16.87 -10.09 -32.38
C LEU A 15 -15.81 -9.01 -32.23
N MET A 16 -14.59 -9.21 -32.71
CA MET A 16 -13.50 -8.20 -32.61
C MET A 16 -13.04 -7.59 -33.93
N ALA A 17 -13.90 -7.48 -34.94
CA ALA A 17 -13.50 -6.97 -36.26
C ALA A 17 -14.36 -5.83 -36.80
N ILE A 18 -15.02 -5.01 -35.98
CA ILE A 18 -15.70 -3.81 -36.46
C ILE A 18 -15.49 -2.68 -35.48
N PHE A 19 -14.37 -1.95 -35.57
CA PHE A 19 -14.21 -0.56 -35.10
C PHE A 19 -12.86 0.02 -35.54
N ILE A 20 -12.57 0.01 -36.85
CA ILE A 20 -11.56 0.91 -37.43
C ILE A 20 -12.16 1.40 -38.74
N LEU A 21 -12.69 2.60 -38.76
CA LEU A 21 -12.81 3.49 -39.93
C LEU A 21 -13.82 4.62 -39.62
N SER A 22 -13.29 5.74 -39.13
CA SER A 22 -13.89 7.07 -39.38
C SER A 22 -13.06 8.14 -38.66
N ALA A 23 -12.07 8.66 -39.32
CA ALA A 23 -11.59 10.02 -39.11
C ALA A 23 -10.76 10.41 -40.33
N CYS A 24 -11.42 10.98 -41.33
CA CYS A 24 -10.74 11.75 -42.35
C CYS A 24 -11.57 13.01 -42.65
N GLY A 25 -10.92 14.17 -42.48
CA GLY A 25 -11.32 15.36 -43.26
C GLY A 25 -11.86 16.52 -42.44
N ALA A 26 -11.06 17.55 -42.22
CA ALA A 26 -11.37 18.92 -42.63
C ALA A 26 -10.14 19.80 -42.48
N LYS A 27 -9.93 20.56 -43.54
CA LYS A 27 -8.79 21.44 -43.84
C LYS A 27 -8.90 22.81 -43.19
N ASP A 28 -7.70 23.40 -43.02
CA ASP A 28 -7.30 24.80 -43.20
C ASP A 28 -8.22 25.92 -42.67
N GLU A 29 -7.66 26.72 -41.80
CA GLU A 29 -7.50 28.17 -42.04
C GLU A 29 -6.49 28.78 -41.07
N THR A 30 -5.40 29.29 -41.61
CA THR A 30 -4.42 30.18 -40.98
C THR A 30 -4.95 31.62 -41.09
N PRO A 31 -4.80 32.43 -40.07
CA PRO A 31 -4.50 33.86 -40.26
C PRO A 31 -3.11 34.23 -39.76
N ALA A 32 -2.45 34.94 -40.61
CA ALA A 32 -1.12 35.48 -40.43
C ALA A 32 -1.06 36.74 -39.57
N LEU A 33 0.10 36.90 -38.92
CA LEU A 33 0.82 38.11 -38.60
C LEU A 33 0.19 39.18 -37.65
N ALA A 34 0.82 39.32 -36.50
CA ALA A 34 1.25 40.66 -36.02
C ALA A 34 2.57 40.51 -35.29
N ASP A 35 3.57 41.14 -35.92
CA ASP A 35 4.93 41.38 -35.43
C ASP A 35 4.83 42.34 -34.24
N ALA A 36 5.30 41.95 -33.05
CA ALA A 36 5.54 42.85 -31.93
C ALA A 36 6.90 42.47 -31.33
N ALA A 37 7.91 43.27 -31.70
CA ALA A 37 9.22 43.23 -31.10
C ALA A 37 9.11 43.45 -29.57
N ALA A 38 9.32 42.40 -28.80
CA ALA A 38 9.50 42.50 -27.34
C ALA A 38 10.98 42.49 -27.01
N THR A 39 11.43 43.58 -26.50
CA THR A 39 12.75 43.85 -25.93
C THR A 39 13.14 42.78 -24.94
N ALA A 40 14.27 42.08 -25.20
CA ALA A 40 14.85 41.11 -24.27
C ALA A 40 15.25 41.82 -22.95
N ALA A 41 14.64 41.40 -21.86
CA ALA A 41 15.15 41.67 -20.53
C ALA A 41 16.36 40.76 -20.24
N PRO A 42 17.36 41.21 -19.48
CA PRO A 42 18.53 40.39 -19.19
C PRO A 42 18.14 39.17 -18.37
N GLU A 43 18.57 38.00 -18.85
CA GLU A 43 18.49 36.72 -18.12
C GLU A 43 19.23 36.87 -16.79
N GLY A 44 18.46 36.99 -15.70
CA GLY A 44 18.99 36.79 -14.37
C GLY A 44 19.49 35.35 -14.25
N THR A 45 20.78 35.20 -14.10
CA THR A 45 21.42 33.91 -13.76
C THR A 45 20.79 33.42 -12.46
N ALA A 46 19.88 32.48 -12.52
CA ALA A 46 19.40 31.76 -11.35
C ALA A 46 20.63 31.09 -10.70
N ALA A 47 20.89 31.46 -9.45
CA ALA A 47 21.87 30.74 -8.66
C ALA A 47 21.45 29.26 -8.61
N PRO A 48 22.40 28.31 -8.70
CA PRO A 48 22.05 26.90 -8.57
C PRO A 48 21.38 26.71 -7.21
N ASP A 49 20.18 26.13 -7.21
CA ASP A 49 19.51 25.67 -6.01
C ASP A 49 20.51 24.76 -5.28
N THR A 50 21.03 25.25 -4.18
CA THR A 50 21.87 24.44 -3.30
C THR A 50 20.93 23.44 -2.67
N GLU A 51 20.94 22.21 -3.20
CA GLU A 51 20.28 21.07 -2.60
C GLU A 51 20.69 21.03 -1.13
N ALA A 52 19.72 21.24 -0.25
CA ALA A 52 19.98 21.27 1.19
C ALA A 52 20.56 19.90 1.56
N ALA A 53 21.78 19.91 2.13
CA ALA A 53 22.42 18.68 2.58
C ALA A 53 21.41 17.89 3.45
N PRO A 54 21.26 16.57 3.24
CA PRO A 54 20.32 15.78 4.00
C PRO A 54 20.58 15.96 5.50
N ALA A 55 19.51 16.21 6.25
CA ALA A 55 19.61 16.38 7.70
C ALA A 55 20.35 15.18 8.30
N ALA A 56 21.36 15.45 9.10
CA ALA A 56 22.12 14.37 9.75
C ALA A 56 21.21 13.68 10.77
N TYR A 57 20.83 12.44 10.50
CA TYR A 57 20.08 11.62 11.44
C TYR A 57 20.92 11.25 12.65
N GLY A 58 20.28 11.09 13.81
CA GLY A 58 20.90 10.56 15.02
C GLY A 58 21.26 9.07 14.93
N THR A 59 21.39 8.43 16.08
CA THR A 59 21.77 7.01 16.18
C THR A 59 20.78 6.17 16.98
N ASN A 60 19.74 6.79 17.54
CA ASN A 60 18.73 6.11 18.32
C ASN A 60 17.72 5.43 17.40
N ALA A 61 17.87 4.12 17.23
CA ALA A 61 16.91 3.29 16.49
C ALA A 61 15.84 2.78 17.47
N SER A 62 14.62 3.29 17.37
CA SER A 62 13.52 2.93 18.25
C SER A 62 12.20 2.81 17.48
N ALA A 63 11.43 1.76 17.79
CA ALA A 63 10.08 1.57 17.29
C ALA A 63 9.13 1.32 18.45
N ARG A 64 8.06 2.08 18.51
CA ARG A 64 7.02 1.93 19.53
C ARG A 64 5.75 1.39 18.89
N VAL A 65 5.23 0.28 19.43
CA VAL A 65 3.89 -0.21 19.09
C VAL A 65 2.86 0.81 19.57
N THR A 66 2.00 1.28 18.68
CA THR A 66 0.95 2.27 18.94
C THR A 66 -0.43 1.64 19.05
N ALA A 67 -0.68 0.58 18.27
CA ALA A 67 -1.93 -0.16 18.34
C ALA A 67 -1.77 -1.60 17.83
N THR A 68 -2.69 -2.48 18.26
CA THR A 68 -2.77 -3.87 17.81
C THR A 68 -4.21 -4.25 17.49
N ALA A 69 -4.39 -5.18 16.55
CA ALA A 69 -5.67 -5.80 16.25
C ALA A 69 -5.46 -7.28 15.91
N ALA A 70 -6.37 -8.14 16.39
CA ALA A 70 -6.34 -9.56 16.06
C ALA A 70 -7.76 -10.10 15.90
N TYR A 71 -7.92 -11.07 14.98
CA TYR A 71 -9.21 -11.67 14.68
C TYR A 71 -9.06 -13.16 14.41
N SER A 72 -9.95 -13.95 14.99
CA SER A 72 -10.22 -15.32 14.53
C SER A 72 -11.44 -15.28 13.62
N TYR A 73 -11.36 -15.87 12.45
CA TYR A 73 -12.44 -15.83 11.46
C TYR A 73 -12.61 -17.18 10.77
N ALA A 74 -13.84 -17.45 10.34
CA ALA A 74 -14.15 -18.68 9.59
C ALA A 74 -13.67 -18.58 8.14
N ASP A 75 -13.01 -19.64 7.67
CA ASP A 75 -12.64 -19.83 6.27
C ASP A 75 -12.98 -21.27 5.88
N GLY A 76 -14.17 -21.44 5.29
CA GLY A 76 -14.76 -22.75 5.05
C GLY A 76 -15.08 -23.47 6.38
N ASP A 77 -14.51 -24.66 6.55
CA ASP A 77 -14.64 -25.50 7.74
C ASP A 77 -13.54 -25.25 8.80
N LYS A 78 -12.67 -24.28 8.56
CA LYS A 78 -11.53 -23.94 9.41
C LYS A 78 -11.69 -22.57 10.06
N THR A 79 -11.02 -22.39 11.18
CA THR A 79 -10.81 -21.09 11.76
C THR A 79 -9.38 -20.63 11.51
N LYS A 80 -9.23 -19.42 11.00
CA LYS A 80 -7.95 -18.77 10.76
C LYS A 80 -7.73 -17.61 11.71
N LEU A 81 -6.47 -17.28 11.93
CA LEU A 81 -6.03 -16.20 12.79
C LEU A 81 -5.30 -15.14 11.97
N TYR A 82 -5.68 -13.90 12.22
CA TYR A 82 -5.03 -12.72 11.67
C TYR A 82 -4.58 -11.80 12.81
N ALA A 83 -3.43 -11.17 12.66
CA ALA A 83 -2.90 -10.18 13.58
C ALA A 83 -2.33 -8.99 12.82
N ALA A 84 -2.51 -7.79 13.37
CA ALA A 84 -1.92 -6.57 12.82
C ALA A 84 -1.36 -5.69 13.94
N VAL A 85 -0.30 -4.96 13.60
CA VAL A 85 0.38 -4.03 14.48
C VAL A 85 0.57 -2.71 13.75
N GLU A 86 0.20 -1.63 14.41
CA GLU A 86 0.61 -0.28 14.06
C GLU A 86 1.80 0.09 14.94
N TYR A 87 2.84 0.64 14.34
CA TYR A 87 4.03 1.09 15.07
C TYR A 87 4.56 2.39 14.50
N GLN A 88 5.26 3.14 15.34
CA GLN A 88 5.87 4.41 14.96
C GLN A 88 7.38 4.34 15.18
N ASN A 89 8.14 4.90 14.26
CA ASN A 89 9.54 5.22 14.50
C ASN A 89 9.59 6.41 15.47
N ASP A 90 9.82 6.14 16.74
CA ASP A 90 9.99 7.16 17.79
C ASP A 90 11.47 7.46 18.10
N GLY A 91 12.38 6.94 17.29
CA GLY A 91 13.80 7.26 17.29
C GLY A 91 14.14 8.54 16.51
N ASP A 92 15.41 8.80 16.35
CA ASP A 92 15.97 9.97 15.66
C ASP A 92 16.71 9.61 14.36
N CYS A 93 16.64 8.37 13.93
CA CYS A 93 17.23 7.88 12.69
C CYS A 93 16.25 6.99 11.92
N PRO A 94 16.48 6.79 10.60
CA PRO A 94 15.71 5.84 9.82
C PRO A 94 15.89 4.42 10.37
N ILE A 95 14.79 3.66 10.45
CA ILE A 95 14.77 2.31 11.02
C ILE A 95 14.13 1.29 10.09
N ALA A 96 14.60 0.05 10.17
CA ALA A 96 13.92 -1.12 9.69
C ALA A 96 13.58 -2.06 10.87
N VAL A 97 12.47 -2.78 10.77
CA VAL A 97 12.07 -3.77 11.78
C VAL A 97 12.88 -5.04 11.59
N SER A 98 13.67 -5.42 12.58
CA SER A 98 14.52 -6.63 12.52
C SER A 98 13.87 -7.85 13.17
N ASN A 99 12.92 -7.66 14.09
CA ASN A 99 12.14 -8.74 14.67
C ASN A 99 10.79 -8.25 15.19
N VAL A 100 9.77 -9.11 15.08
CA VAL A 100 8.43 -8.92 15.63
C VAL A 100 8.08 -10.12 16.49
N LYS A 101 7.63 -9.86 17.71
CA LYS A 101 7.08 -10.88 18.60
C LYS A 101 5.64 -10.56 18.91
N LEU A 102 4.75 -11.49 18.62
CA LEU A 102 3.31 -11.42 18.90
C LEU A 102 2.96 -12.45 19.97
N THR A 103 2.26 -12.03 21.02
CA THR A 103 1.68 -12.94 22.01
C THR A 103 0.17 -12.82 21.94
N ILE A 104 -0.48 -13.94 21.61
CA ILE A 104 -1.92 -14.06 21.37
C ILE A 104 -2.54 -14.81 22.52
N THR A 105 -3.54 -14.22 23.17
CA THR A 105 -4.26 -14.83 24.30
C THR A 105 -5.75 -14.78 24.03
N ALA A 106 -6.40 -15.94 23.97
CA ALA A 106 -7.84 -16.08 23.82
C ALA A 106 -8.30 -17.50 24.17
N ALA A 107 -9.47 -17.67 24.76
CA ALA A 107 -10.14 -18.96 24.98
C ALA A 107 -9.23 -20.06 25.59
N GLY A 108 -8.31 -19.67 26.48
CA GLY A 108 -7.36 -20.61 27.10
C GLY A 108 -6.11 -20.92 26.24
N VAL A 109 -6.03 -20.36 25.04
CA VAL A 109 -4.84 -20.38 24.17
C VAL A 109 -3.92 -19.24 24.58
N ASN A 110 -2.61 -19.53 24.69
CA ASN A 110 -1.57 -18.53 24.85
C ASN A 110 -0.41 -18.95 23.92
N GLU A 111 -0.29 -18.27 22.80
CA GLU A 111 0.67 -18.58 21.75
C GLU A 111 1.57 -17.38 21.48
N THR A 112 2.85 -17.65 21.26
CA THR A 112 3.83 -16.64 20.88
C THR A 112 4.41 -16.98 19.52
N VAL A 113 4.40 -15.99 18.63
CA VAL A 113 4.98 -16.08 17.27
C VAL A 113 6.05 -15.01 17.13
N GLU A 114 7.23 -15.40 16.66
CA GLU A 114 8.32 -14.49 16.34
C GLU A 114 8.69 -14.61 14.86
N PHE A 115 8.94 -13.49 14.21
CA PHE A 115 9.33 -13.46 12.81
C PHE A 115 10.05 -12.16 12.43
N VAL A 116 10.82 -12.21 11.35
CA VAL A 116 11.34 -11.04 10.65
C VAL A 116 10.34 -10.69 9.54
N PRO A 117 9.88 -9.43 9.43
CA PRO A 117 9.00 -9.03 8.32
C PRO A 117 9.70 -9.23 6.97
N GLU A 118 8.94 -9.66 5.98
CA GLU A 118 9.44 -9.75 4.61
C GLU A 118 9.84 -8.36 4.11
N LEU A 119 10.92 -8.29 3.32
CA LEU A 119 11.46 -7.03 2.77
C LEU A 119 11.83 -5.98 3.84
N SER A 120 12.09 -6.40 5.09
CA SER A 120 12.41 -5.47 6.19
C SER A 120 13.57 -4.54 5.86
N ASP A 121 14.57 -4.98 5.10
CA ASP A 121 15.71 -4.15 4.68
C ASP A 121 15.34 -3.00 3.73
N TYR A 122 14.15 -3.06 3.12
CA TYR A 122 13.65 -2.06 2.17
C TYR A 122 12.51 -1.21 2.74
N ILE A 123 11.85 -1.70 3.79
CA ILE A 123 10.75 -1.00 4.47
C ILE A 123 11.34 -0.19 5.61
N VAL A 124 11.87 0.99 5.27
CA VAL A 124 12.58 1.87 6.20
C VAL A 124 11.69 3.04 6.56
N LEU A 125 11.36 3.20 7.86
CA LEU A 125 10.59 4.34 8.37
C LEU A 125 11.53 5.47 8.78
N LEU A 126 11.22 6.68 8.36
CA LEU A 126 11.86 7.90 8.86
C LEU A 126 11.35 8.25 10.26
N PRO A 127 12.09 9.07 11.05
CA PRO A 127 11.64 9.54 12.36
C PRO A 127 10.23 10.14 12.32
N GLY A 128 9.36 9.66 13.21
CA GLY A 128 7.96 10.09 13.31
C GLY A 128 6.99 9.38 12.37
N GLU A 129 7.46 8.62 11.38
CA GLU A 129 6.56 7.87 10.48
C GLU A 129 5.91 6.67 11.18
N THR A 130 4.70 6.36 10.73
CA THR A 130 3.92 5.20 11.16
C THR A 130 4.01 4.11 10.11
N GLY A 131 4.28 2.88 10.56
CA GLY A 131 4.30 1.67 9.75
C GLY A 131 3.28 0.65 10.22
N TYR A 132 3.04 -0.34 9.39
CA TYR A 132 2.08 -1.40 9.64
C TYR A 132 2.69 -2.77 9.41
N ILE A 133 2.26 -3.72 10.22
CA ILE A 133 2.53 -5.14 10.04
C ILE A 133 1.18 -5.84 10.00
N ALA A 134 0.96 -6.67 8.99
CA ALA A 134 -0.20 -7.54 8.88
C ALA A 134 0.27 -8.97 8.69
N ARG A 135 -0.29 -9.91 9.45
CA ARG A 135 0.13 -11.31 9.42
C ARG A 135 -1.07 -12.25 9.48
N TRP A 136 -1.17 -13.13 8.50
CA TRP A 136 -2.05 -14.28 8.51
C TRP A 136 -1.29 -15.44 9.15
N LEU A 137 -1.75 -15.84 10.34
CA LEU A 137 -1.05 -16.83 11.19
C LEU A 137 -1.50 -18.28 10.90
N GLY A 138 -2.43 -18.46 9.97
CA GLY A 138 -2.92 -19.78 9.58
C GLY A 138 -4.07 -20.29 10.43
N GLU A 139 -4.19 -21.61 10.53
CA GLU A 139 -5.28 -22.27 11.28
C GLU A 139 -5.07 -22.13 12.78
N THR A 140 -6.17 -21.98 13.51
CA THR A 140 -6.17 -21.84 14.97
C THR A 140 -7.32 -22.65 15.60
N THR A 141 -7.17 -22.98 16.89
CA THR A 141 -8.23 -23.57 17.70
C THR A 141 -9.08 -22.52 18.43
N ILE A 142 -8.72 -21.25 18.33
CA ILE A 142 -9.54 -20.13 18.86
C ILE A 142 -10.82 -20.05 18.04
N PRO A 143 -12.02 -20.11 18.66
CA PRO A 143 -13.28 -20.04 17.93
C PRO A 143 -13.38 -18.76 17.09
N ALA A 144 -14.04 -18.84 15.93
CA ALA A 144 -14.26 -17.67 15.08
C ALA A 144 -15.09 -16.60 15.81
N GLY A 145 -14.60 -15.35 15.76
CA GLY A 145 -15.23 -14.20 16.42
C GLY A 145 -14.96 -14.10 17.93
N GLU A 146 -14.10 -14.96 18.49
CA GLU A 146 -13.67 -14.86 19.88
C GLU A 146 -12.84 -13.59 20.12
N ALA A 147 -12.97 -13.00 21.30
CA ALA A 147 -12.17 -11.86 21.69
C ALA A 147 -10.71 -12.27 21.94
N ILE A 148 -9.80 -11.58 21.26
CA ILE A 148 -8.37 -11.86 21.30
C ILE A 148 -7.64 -10.66 21.91
N THR A 149 -6.76 -10.94 22.87
CA THR A 149 -5.75 -10.00 23.35
C THR A 149 -4.46 -10.25 22.55
N LEU A 150 -3.94 -9.21 21.91
CA LEU A 150 -2.69 -9.23 21.19
C LEU A 150 -1.69 -8.28 21.84
N ASP A 151 -0.63 -8.83 22.41
CA ASP A 151 0.55 -8.08 22.82
C ASP A 151 1.61 -8.18 21.73
N ALA A 152 2.25 -7.07 21.40
CA ALA A 152 3.28 -7.02 20.38
C ALA A 152 4.51 -6.27 20.88
N SER A 153 5.68 -6.78 20.51
CA SER A 153 6.95 -6.06 20.64
C SER A 153 7.72 -6.08 19.33
N ILE A 154 8.42 -4.97 19.05
CA ILE A 154 9.20 -4.77 17.83
C ILE A 154 10.63 -4.45 18.21
N THR A 155 11.57 -5.11 17.54
CA THR A 155 12.97 -4.72 17.54
C THR A 155 13.26 -4.02 16.22
N ALA A 156 13.84 -2.82 16.31
CA ALA A 156 14.23 -2.02 15.15
C ALA A 156 15.73 -1.79 15.13
N GLU A 157 16.25 -1.66 13.92
CA GLU A 157 17.66 -1.35 13.69
C GLU A 157 17.78 -0.14 12.78
N LYS A 158 18.84 0.66 12.98
CA LYS A 158 19.15 1.75 12.06
C LYS A 158 19.43 1.19 10.66
N ARG A 159 18.80 1.80 9.67
CA ARG A 159 19.02 1.48 8.26
C ARG A 159 19.05 2.74 7.43
N ASP A 160 19.87 2.73 6.40
CA ASP A 160 19.82 3.79 5.39
C ASP A 160 18.57 3.58 4.52
N GLU A 161 17.93 4.68 4.12
CA GLU A 161 16.78 4.65 3.21
C GLU A 161 17.22 4.09 1.86
N ARG A 162 16.51 3.06 1.42
CA ARG A 162 16.73 2.41 0.11
C ARG A 162 15.47 2.56 -0.74
N GLY A 163 15.66 2.85 -2.03
CA GLY A 163 14.54 3.00 -2.94
C GLY A 163 13.84 4.36 -2.86
N ALA A 164 12.59 4.42 -3.28
CA ALA A 164 11.77 5.61 -3.36
C ALA A 164 10.64 5.59 -2.35
N ARG A 165 10.23 6.76 -1.88
CA ARG A 165 8.95 6.91 -1.17
C ARG A 165 7.80 6.89 -2.15
N ILE A 166 6.74 6.23 -1.78
CA ILE A 166 5.46 6.27 -2.50
C ILE A 166 4.43 6.89 -1.57
N THR A 167 3.96 8.07 -1.95
CA THR A 167 2.81 8.69 -1.28
C THR A 167 1.56 7.92 -1.66
N VAL A 168 0.75 7.59 -0.67
CA VAL A 168 -0.51 6.86 -0.81
C VAL A 168 -1.63 7.78 -0.35
N ASP A 169 -2.46 8.21 -1.27
CA ASP A 169 -3.52 9.17 -0.99
C ASP A 169 -4.86 8.79 -1.63
N ASN A 170 -5.92 9.54 -1.31
CA ASN A 170 -7.28 9.32 -1.83
C ASN A 170 -7.77 7.89 -1.60
N LEU A 171 -7.45 7.32 -0.45
CA LEU A 171 -7.81 5.96 -0.11
C LEU A 171 -9.33 5.84 0.10
N TYR A 172 -9.92 4.83 -0.51
CA TYR A 172 -11.33 4.54 -0.43
C TYR A 172 -11.59 3.03 -0.40
N ILE A 173 -12.48 2.61 0.50
CA ILE A 173 -12.92 1.22 0.64
C ILE A 173 -14.32 1.10 0.06
N ALA A 174 -14.56 0.07 -0.74
CA ALA A 174 -15.88 -0.32 -1.20
C ALA A 174 -16.12 -1.80 -1.00
N ASP A 175 -17.29 -2.14 -0.47
CA ASP A 175 -17.78 -3.52 -0.43
C ASP A 175 -18.69 -3.75 -1.63
N ASN A 176 -18.22 -4.56 -2.57
CA ASN A 176 -18.91 -4.88 -3.79
C ASN A 176 -19.67 -6.21 -3.67
N TYR A 177 -20.81 -6.30 -4.36
CA TYR A 177 -21.56 -7.54 -4.44
C TYR A 177 -20.80 -8.61 -5.26
N PRO A 178 -20.78 -9.90 -4.87
CA PRO A 178 -21.52 -10.48 -3.72
C PRO A 178 -20.77 -10.40 -2.39
N SER A 179 -19.44 -10.14 -2.33
CA SER A 179 -18.68 -10.09 -1.09
C SER A 179 -17.20 -9.73 -1.28
N VAL A 180 -16.89 -8.88 -2.26
CA VAL A 180 -15.51 -8.44 -2.50
C VAL A 180 -15.31 -7.06 -1.89
N THR A 181 -14.45 -6.96 -0.89
CA THR A 181 -13.97 -5.68 -0.39
C THR A 181 -12.80 -5.21 -1.26
N THR A 182 -12.88 -3.98 -1.76
CA THR A 182 -11.82 -3.37 -2.58
C THR A 182 -11.23 -2.17 -1.87
N LEU A 183 -9.92 -1.99 -2.00
CA LEU A 183 -9.21 -0.76 -1.65
C LEU A 183 -8.77 -0.07 -2.93
N SER A 184 -9.08 1.21 -3.05
CA SER A 184 -8.66 2.05 -4.17
C SER A 184 -7.97 3.31 -3.64
N GLY A 185 -7.17 3.94 -4.50
CA GLY A 185 -6.44 5.15 -4.15
C GLY A 185 -5.50 5.58 -5.26
N ARG A 186 -4.60 6.49 -4.91
CA ARG A 186 -3.55 6.98 -5.78
C ARG A 186 -2.18 6.77 -5.14
N LEU A 187 -1.22 6.32 -5.95
CA LEU A 187 0.19 6.20 -5.63
C LEU A 187 0.96 7.26 -6.37
N THR A 188 1.84 7.99 -5.68
CA THR A 188 2.74 8.97 -6.31
C THR A 188 4.17 8.66 -5.90
N CYS A 189 5.04 8.40 -6.88
CA CYS A 189 6.46 8.16 -6.63
C CYS A 189 7.17 9.48 -6.27
N GLN A 190 8.11 9.42 -5.36
CA GLN A 190 8.96 10.54 -4.98
C GLN A 190 9.72 11.09 -6.21
N GLU A 191 9.80 12.42 -6.34
CA GLU A 191 10.56 13.08 -7.40
C GLU A 191 12.04 12.67 -7.37
N GLY A 192 12.64 12.56 -8.56
CA GLY A 192 14.06 12.21 -8.73
C GLY A 192 14.40 10.74 -8.40
N ARG A 193 13.42 9.92 -8.08
CA ARG A 193 13.57 8.48 -7.84
C ARG A 193 12.68 7.70 -8.80
N ALA A 194 13.11 6.52 -9.19
CA ALA A 194 12.29 5.58 -9.93
C ALA A 194 12.21 4.27 -9.16
N CYS A 195 11.17 3.48 -9.37
CA CYS A 195 11.09 2.14 -8.81
C CYS A 195 10.44 1.16 -9.79
N ALA A 196 10.95 -0.07 -9.82
CA ALA A 196 10.42 -1.15 -10.66
C ALA A 196 9.37 -1.98 -9.91
N ALA A 197 9.46 -2.05 -8.60
CA ALA A 197 8.54 -2.75 -7.71
C ALA A 197 8.18 -1.89 -6.51
N ASN A 198 7.07 -2.22 -5.85
CA ASN A 198 6.62 -1.46 -4.70
C ASN A 198 5.88 -2.34 -3.69
N MET A 199 5.82 -1.88 -2.45
CA MET A 199 5.00 -2.43 -1.38
C MET A 199 4.21 -1.31 -0.72
N ILE A 200 2.91 -1.50 -0.62
CA ILE A 200 1.97 -0.53 -0.07
C ILE A 200 1.31 -1.15 1.16
N PHE A 201 1.26 -0.39 2.24
CA PHE A 201 0.56 -0.76 3.47
C PHE A 201 -0.58 0.20 3.72
N ALA A 202 -1.71 -0.32 4.18
CA ALA A 202 -2.87 0.46 4.58
C ALA A 202 -3.34 0.04 5.98
N GLY A 203 -3.49 1.00 6.88
CA GLY A 203 -4.11 0.82 8.19
C GLY A 203 -5.54 1.33 8.20
N PHE A 204 -6.45 0.61 8.85
CA PHE A 204 -7.88 0.89 8.92
C PHE A 204 -8.28 1.31 10.33
N TYR A 205 -9.12 2.34 10.45
CA TYR A 205 -9.52 2.91 11.73
C TYR A 205 -11.03 3.12 11.76
N ASP A 206 -11.64 2.83 12.91
CA ASP A 206 -13.06 3.09 13.14
C ASP A 206 -13.35 4.59 13.37
N GLU A 207 -14.61 4.91 13.56
CA GLU A 207 -15.09 6.29 13.81
C GLU A 207 -14.50 6.93 15.07
N ASN A 208 -13.98 6.14 16.01
CA ASN A 208 -13.33 6.61 17.24
C ASN A 208 -11.80 6.71 17.06
N GLY A 209 -11.28 6.47 15.85
CA GLY A 209 -9.85 6.43 15.55
C GLY A 209 -9.14 5.19 16.08
N ARG A 210 -9.86 4.14 16.47
CA ARG A 210 -9.28 2.89 16.94
C ARG A 210 -8.81 2.07 15.75
N PHE A 211 -7.57 1.59 15.81
CA PHE A 211 -6.98 0.72 14.80
C PHE A 211 -7.74 -0.61 14.71
N MET A 212 -8.17 -0.94 13.52
CA MET A 212 -8.93 -2.15 13.21
C MET A 212 -8.08 -3.22 12.53
N GLY A 213 -6.91 -2.87 12.04
CA GLY A 213 -6.03 -3.78 11.33
C GLY A 213 -5.33 -3.11 10.17
N ALA A 214 -4.48 -3.86 9.49
CA ALA A 214 -3.74 -3.39 8.33
C ALA A 214 -3.78 -4.41 7.20
N TRP A 215 -3.53 -3.94 6.00
CA TRP A 215 -3.38 -4.80 4.84
C TRP A 215 -2.21 -4.31 3.99
N TYR A 216 -1.63 -5.20 3.20
CA TYR A 216 -0.55 -4.83 2.30
C TYR A 216 -0.72 -5.49 0.94
N PHE A 217 -0.22 -4.82 -0.08
CA PHE A 217 -0.20 -5.33 -1.43
C PHE A 217 1.02 -4.81 -2.19
N SER A 218 1.38 -5.51 -3.24
CA SER A 218 2.37 -5.07 -4.20
C SER A 218 1.68 -4.67 -5.51
N LYS A 219 2.01 -3.50 -6.02
CA LYS A 219 1.63 -3.08 -7.36
C LYS A 219 2.89 -3.00 -8.21
N ASN A 220 3.26 -4.12 -8.85
CA ASN A 220 4.42 -4.17 -9.74
C ASN A 220 4.17 -3.27 -10.95
N ALA A 221 4.48 -2.00 -10.80
CA ALA A 221 4.35 -1.00 -11.85
C ALA A 221 5.59 -0.14 -11.82
N LEU A 222 6.22 0.02 -12.97
CA LEU A 222 7.29 0.99 -13.13
C LEU A 222 6.74 2.39 -12.88
N PHE A 223 7.35 3.09 -11.93
CA PHE A 223 7.11 4.50 -11.66
C PHE A 223 8.38 5.27 -11.97
N GLU A 224 8.25 6.33 -12.72
CA GLU A 224 9.27 7.37 -12.78
C GLU A 224 9.02 8.41 -11.69
N GLY A 225 10.05 9.17 -11.33
CA GLY A 225 9.94 10.16 -10.27
C GLY A 225 8.89 11.21 -10.58
N GLY A 226 7.97 11.42 -9.62
CA GLY A 226 6.83 12.32 -9.78
C GLY A 226 5.59 11.69 -10.43
N ASP A 227 5.69 10.48 -11.00
CA ASP A 227 4.55 9.78 -11.58
C ASP A 227 3.48 9.44 -10.56
N SER A 228 2.23 9.60 -10.95
CA SER A 228 1.06 9.19 -10.17
C SER A 228 0.25 8.14 -10.91
N LYS A 229 -0.21 7.11 -10.19
CA LYS A 229 -1.06 6.03 -10.74
C LYS A 229 -2.18 5.70 -9.77
N ASN A 230 -3.40 5.59 -10.30
CA ASN A 230 -4.51 5.07 -9.53
C ASN A 230 -4.42 3.55 -9.44
N PHE A 231 -4.94 3.00 -8.35
CA PHE A 231 -5.05 1.57 -8.14
C PHE A 231 -6.43 1.17 -7.62
N VAL A 232 -6.78 -0.06 -7.87
CA VAL A 232 -7.89 -0.79 -7.23
C VAL A 232 -7.36 -2.19 -6.97
N VAL A 233 -7.53 -2.69 -5.75
CA VAL A 233 -7.10 -4.04 -5.34
C VAL A 233 -8.18 -4.70 -4.50
N ASP A 234 -8.32 -6.01 -4.68
CA ASP A 234 -9.26 -6.83 -3.94
C ASP A 234 -8.62 -7.27 -2.60
N MET A 235 -9.37 -7.10 -1.52
CA MET A 235 -8.95 -7.46 -0.15
C MET A 235 -9.69 -8.72 0.32
N ASN A 236 -9.71 -9.76 -0.51
CA ASN A 236 -10.54 -10.96 -0.28
C ASN A 236 -10.22 -11.72 1.02
N ASP A 237 -8.99 -11.61 1.51
CA ASP A 237 -8.51 -12.32 2.71
C ASP A 237 -8.56 -11.46 3.99
N PHE A 238 -9.12 -10.25 3.91
CA PHE A 238 -9.21 -9.40 5.09
C PHE A 238 -10.33 -9.88 6.02
N PRO A 239 -10.06 -10.06 7.33
CA PRO A 239 -10.98 -10.78 8.24
C PRO A 239 -12.25 -10.02 8.61
N ILE A 240 -12.33 -8.74 8.30
CA ILE A 240 -13.47 -7.89 8.66
C ILE A 240 -14.44 -7.79 7.49
N ALA A 241 -15.58 -8.46 7.62
CA ALA A 241 -16.68 -8.32 6.66
C ALA A 241 -17.27 -6.90 6.72
N LYS A 242 -17.68 -6.37 5.56
CA LYS A 242 -18.27 -5.04 5.41
C LYS A 242 -17.37 -3.95 5.99
N LEU A 243 -16.12 -3.97 5.57
CA LEU A 243 -15.11 -3.04 6.07
C LEU A 243 -15.48 -1.59 5.77
N SER A 244 -16.10 -1.30 4.63
CA SER A 244 -16.54 0.05 4.25
C SER A 244 -17.59 0.66 5.20
N GLU A 245 -18.37 -0.18 5.86
CA GLU A 245 -19.37 0.27 6.85
C GLU A 245 -18.74 0.53 8.24
N LYS A 246 -17.52 0.04 8.47
CA LYS A 246 -16.86 0.04 9.79
C LYS A 246 -15.64 0.94 9.87
N ALA A 247 -14.88 1.04 8.80
CA ALA A 247 -13.70 1.88 8.74
C ALA A 247 -14.10 3.31 8.32
N ALA A 248 -13.83 4.25 9.22
CA ALA A 248 -14.07 5.68 8.99
C ALA A 248 -12.85 6.39 8.41
N ASP A 249 -11.66 5.84 8.60
CA ASP A 249 -10.40 6.40 8.11
C ASP A 249 -9.46 5.30 7.62
N VAL A 250 -8.68 5.61 6.57
CA VAL A 250 -7.67 4.73 6.00
C VAL A 250 -6.40 5.52 5.78
N ARG A 251 -5.29 5.03 6.31
CA ARG A 251 -3.98 5.66 6.16
C ARG A 251 -3.02 4.73 5.46
N GLY A 252 -2.23 5.26 4.54
CA GLY A 252 -1.31 4.46 3.73
C GLY A 252 0.12 4.93 3.80
N ILE A 253 1.06 4.01 3.62
CA ILE A 253 2.47 4.27 3.41
C ILE A 253 2.98 3.32 2.32
N GLY A 254 3.84 3.82 1.43
CA GLY A 254 4.35 3.04 0.32
C GLY A 254 5.86 3.15 0.16
N PHE A 255 6.46 2.07 -0.32
CA PHE A 255 7.90 1.93 -0.55
C PHE A 255 8.12 1.41 -1.98
N GLY A 256 9.01 2.05 -2.71
CA GLY A 256 9.43 1.64 -4.04
C GLY A 256 10.83 1.03 -4.01
N PHE A 257 11.06 0.01 -4.83
CA PHE A 257 12.30 -0.72 -4.88
C PHE A 257 12.87 -0.69 -6.30
N ASP A 258 14.21 -0.52 -6.38
CA ASP A 258 15.02 -0.78 -7.57
C ASP A 258 15.77 -2.10 -7.34
N PHE A 259 15.54 -3.10 -8.18
CA PHE A 259 16.25 -4.38 -8.15
C PHE A 259 17.24 -4.47 -9.29
#